data_bbd8a4e052171c29c7d445d87ecba86f
#
_entry.id   bbd8a4e052171c29c7d445d87ecba86f
#
_cell.length_a   1.000
_cell.length_b   1.000
_cell.length_c   1.000
_cell.angle_alpha   90.00
_cell.angle_beta   90.00
_cell.angle_gamma   90.00
#
_symmetry.space_group_name_H-M   'P 1'
#
loop_
_entity.id
_entity.type
_entity.pdbx_description
1 polymer ?
#
loop_
_entity_poly.entity_id
_entity_poly.type
_entity_poly.pdbx_seq_one_letter_code
_entity_poly.pdbx_strand_id
1 'polypeptide(L)'
;MKGRTTMIRPAPWPLYDTEKVARWLEKMARQGFVLTEHGFPGTLPLAIFQKTNRQNLRYCLVGTVSNAYAPEQETIAWNEARGWTYVARYGDYYVYRSEELLIEDLETAPAVLDTLMSRWGALQGASLGLSFS
;
A
#
# COMPACT_ATOMS: atom_id res chain seq x y z
N MET A 1 17.05 20.77 15.01
CA MET A 1 16.50 20.69 14.54
C MET A 1 15.38 20.30 14.70
N LYS A 2 14.99 20.45 14.73
CA LYS A 2 14.08 20.07 14.87
C LYS A 2 13.68 19.35 14.11
N GLY A 3 13.73 19.02 14.08
CA GLY A 3 13.76 17.96 13.25
C GLY A 3 12.47 17.38 12.85
N ARG A 4 12.53 16.34 12.06
CA ARG A 4 11.33 15.68 11.66
C ARG A 4 10.72 14.88 12.79
N THR A 5 9.42 14.95 12.91
CA THR A 5 8.69 14.10 13.83
C THR A 5 8.22 12.87 13.09
N THR A 6 8.72 11.73 13.49
CA THR A 6 8.36 10.45 12.90
C THR A 6 7.41 9.74 13.85
N MET A 7 6.41 9.08 13.30
CA MET A 7 5.44 8.37 14.10
C MET A 7 5.18 6.98 13.52
N ILE A 8 5.12 5.99 14.39
CA ILE A 8 4.83 4.62 14.00
C ILE A 8 3.43 4.27 14.45
N ARG A 9 2.63 3.72 13.54
CA ARG A 9 1.26 3.31 13.83
C ARG A 9 0.98 1.93 13.30
N PRO A 10 0.20 1.13 14.03
CA PRO A 10 -0.25 -0.15 13.48
C PRO A 10 -1.16 0.09 12.29
N ALA A 11 -0.99 -0.70 11.27
CA ALA A 11 -1.72 -0.55 10.01
C ALA A 11 -2.70 -1.71 9.82
N PRO A 12 -3.80 -1.48 9.10
CA PRO A 12 -4.67 -2.59 8.70
C PRO A 12 -3.90 -3.55 7.81
N TRP A 13 -4.16 -4.83 7.94
CA TRP A 13 -3.50 -5.83 7.12
C TRP A 13 -4.13 -5.82 5.72
N PRO A 14 -3.32 -5.78 4.65
CA PRO A 14 -3.88 -5.57 3.31
C PRO A 14 -4.28 -6.84 2.57
N LEU A 15 -4.45 -7.94 3.25
CA LEU A 15 -4.58 -9.24 2.59
C LEU A 15 -5.67 -9.27 1.53
N TYR A 16 -6.89 -8.85 1.89
CA TYR A 16 -7.99 -8.82 0.95
C TYR A 16 -8.56 -7.43 0.73
N ASP A 17 -8.27 -6.51 1.63
CA ASP A 17 -8.94 -5.21 1.64
C ASP A 17 -7.93 -4.09 1.50
N THR A 18 -7.42 -3.96 0.27
CA THR A 18 -6.45 -2.89 -0.02
C THR A 18 -7.10 -1.53 0.08
N GLU A 19 -8.41 -1.45 -0.18
CA GLU A 19 -9.11 -0.19 -0.08
C GLU A 19 -9.13 0.32 1.35
N LYS A 20 -9.28 -0.58 2.30
CA LYS A 20 -9.26 -0.20 3.71
C LYS A 20 -7.93 0.44 4.08
N VAL A 21 -6.83 -0.14 3.60
CA VAL A 21 -5.51 0.42 3.85
C VAL A 21 -5.38 1.79 3.18
N ALA A 22 -5.81 1.89 1.93
CA ALA A 22 -5.73 3.15 1.19
C ALA A 22 -6.51 4.25 1.89
N ARG A 23 -7.74 3.95 2.32
CA ARG A 23 -8.57 4.95 3.02
C ARG A 23 -7.94 5.35 4.34
N TRP A 24 -7.33 4.40 5.03
CA TRP A 24 -6.64 4.70 6.28
C TRP A 24 -5.46 5.64 6.06
N LEU A 25 -4.66 5.38 5.01
CA LEU A 25 -3.53 6.25 4.69
C LEU A 25 -4.01 7.66 4.32
N GLU A 26 -5.11 7.75 3.59
CA GLU A 26 -5.68 9.04 3.23
C GLU A 26 -6.16 9.80 4.46
N LYS A 27 -6.77 9.09 5.41
CA LYS A 27 -7.19 9.69 6.66
C LYS A 27 -6.00 10.23 7.45
N MET A 28 -4.91 9.45 7.49
CA MET A 28 -3.71 9.91 8.19
C MET A 28 -3.14 11.17 7.56
N ALA A 29 -3.15 11.25 6.23
CA ALA A 29 -2.67 12.45 5.54
C ALA A 29 -3.51 13.67 5.90
N ARG A 30 -4.82 13.49 6.00
CA ARG A 30 -5.71 14.60 6.40
C ARG A 30 -5.45 15.05 7.84
N GLN A 31 -4.85 14.20 8.64
CA GLN A 31 -4.49 14.53 10.02
C GLN A 31 -3.07 15.07 10.13
N GLY A 32 -2.36 15.19 9.02
CA GLY A 32 -1.02 15.73 9.01
C GLY A 32 0.07 14.68 9.11
N PHE A 33 -0.23 13.41 8.80
CA PHE A 33 0.74 12.32 8.86
C PHE A 33 0.83 11.65 7.50
N VAL A 34 1.99 11.77 6.86
CA VAL A 34 2.20 11.26 5.52
C VAL A 34 3.16 10.09 5.59
N LEU A 35 2.83 9.01 4.88
CA LEU A 35 3.65 7.80 4.84
C LEU A 35 5.02 8.11 4.27
N THR A 36 6.07 7.62 4.95
CA THR A 36 7.43 7.84 4.49
C THR A 36 7.84 6.78 3.47
N GLU A 37 8.99 7.00 2.85
CA GLU A 37 9.53 6.03 1.90
C GLU A 37 9.91 4.72 2.56
N HIS A 38 10.12 4.73 3.88
CA HIS A 38 10.38 3.50 4.63
C HIS A 38 9.10 2.81 5.05
N GLY A 39 8.00 3.46 4.86
CA GLY A 39 6.61 3.03 4.96
C GLY A 39 6.29 1.91 5.90
N PHE A 40 6.50 0.68 5.47
CA PHE A 40 6.11 -0.50 6.22
C PHE A 40 7.33 -1.39 6.40
N PRO A 41 8.12 -1.16 7.46
CA PRO A 41 9.35 -1.91 7.64
C PRO A 41 9.08 -3.34 8.08
N GLY A 42 9.84 -4.27 7.52
CA GLY A 42 9.77 -5.66 7.93
C GLY A 42 8.46 -6.33 7.58
N THR A 43 8.10 -7.32 8.38
CA THR A 43 6.90 -8.11 8.15
C THR A 43 5.75 -7.74 9.06
N LEU A 44 5.96 -6.81 9.97
CA LEU A 44 4.92 -6.38 10.88
C LEU A 44 4.02 -5.32 10.23
N PRO A 45 2.73 -5.30 10.57
CA PRO A 45 1.83 -4.29 10.01
C PRO A 45 1.98 -2.96 10.73
N LEU A 46 3.16 -2.36 10.58
CA LEU A 46 3.48 -1.08 11.17
C LEU A 46 3.82 -0.10 10.08
N ALA A 47 3.27 1.09 10.15
CA ALA A 47 3.53 2.14 9.17
C ALA A 47 4.30 3.27 9.80
N ILE A 48 5.26 3.81 9.08
CA ILE A 48 6.08 4.92 9.55
C ILE A 48 5.64 6.18 8.82
N PHE A 49 5.16 7.14 9.60
CA PHE A 49 4.67 8.42 9.09
C PHE A 49 5.59 9.55 9.48
N GLN A 50 5.57 10.59 8.68
CA GLN A 50 6.24 11.84 9.00
C GLN A 50 5.16 12.90 9.23
N LYS A 51 5.29 13.63 10.34
CA LYS A 51 4.36 14.70 10.61
C LYS A 51 4.63 15.87 9.67
N THR A 52 3.56 16.41 9.11
CA THR A 52 3.64 17.51 8.16
C THR A 52 2.34 18.28 8.19
N ASN A 53 2.14 19.18 7.26
CA ASN A 53 0.86 19.86 7.12
C ASN A 53 -0.20 18.88 6.68
N ARG A 54 -1.43 19.15 7.06
CA ARG A 54 -2.57 18.33 6.63
C ARG A 54 -2.67 18.37 5.11
N GLN A 55 -2.88 17.20 4.52
CA GLN A 55 -2.93 17.08 3.07
C GLN A 55 -4.08 16.19 2.64
N ASN A 56 -4.66 16.53 1.51
CA ASN A 56 -5.65 15.68 0.87
C ASN A 56 -4.93 14.87 -0.19
N LEU A 57 -4.72 13.60 0.08
CA LEU A 57 -4.00 12.70 -0.82
C LEU A 57 -4.86 11.50 -1.16
N ARG A 58 -4.60 10.92 -2.32
CA ARG A 58 -5.15 9.64 -2.70
C ARG A 58 -4.05 8.59 -2.58
N TYR A 59 -4.42 7.41 -2.12
CA TYR A 59 -3.52 6.27 -2.04
C TYR A 59 -4.15 5.09 -2.76
N CYS A 60 -3.30 4.24 -3.33
CA CYS A 60 -3.77 3.02 -3.93
C CYS A 60 -2.69 1.95 -3.80
N LEU A 61 -3.11 0.70 -3.64
CA LEU A 61 -2.21 -0.42 -3.48
C LEU A 61 -2.33 -1.32 -4.71
N VAL A 62 -1.18 -1.63 -5.31
CA VAL A 62 -1.13 -2.47 -6.50
C VAL A 62 -0.42 -3.77 -6.15
N GLY A 63 -1.09 -4.89 -6.38
CA GLY A 63 -0.54 -6.20 -6.06
C GLY A 63 0.67 -6.54 -6.91
N THR A 64 1.61 -7.30 -6.34
CA THR A 64 2.80 -7.74 -7.04
C THR A 64 3.18 -9.14 -6.58
N VAL A 65 3.77 -9.90 -7.49
CA VAL A 65 4.35 -11.19 -7.15
C VAL A 65 5.87 -11.11 -7.09
N SER A 66 6.42 -9.92 -7.35
CA SER A 66 7.85 -9.69 -7.28
C SER A 66 8.31 -9.65 -5.83
N ASN A 67 9.54 -10.10 -5.57
CA ASN A 67 10.14 -9.99 -4.26
C ASN A 67 10.91 -8.69 -4.06
N ALA A 68 10.98 -7.85 -5.11
CA ALA A 68 11.72 -6.61 -5.03
C ALA A 68 10.98 -5.60 -4.15
N TYR A 69 11.73 -4.87 -3.34
CA TYR A 69 11.14 -3.87 -2.47
C TYR A 69 10.42 -2.78 -3.25
N ALA A 70 10.91 -2.45 -4.43
CA ALA A 70 10.31 -1.41 -5.26
C ALA A 70 10.05 -1.95 -6.65
N PRO A 71 9.10 -1.34 -7.39
CA PRO A 71 8.88 -1.70 -8.78
C PRO A 71 10.08 -1.33 -9.63
N GLU A 72 10.12 -1.85 -10.85
CA GLU A 72 11.17 -1.45 -11.79
C GLU A 72 11.03 0.03 -12.13
N GLN A 73 12.16 0.65 -12.45
CA GLN A 73 12.18 2.07 -12.75
C GLN A 73 11.22 2.46 -13.85
N GLU A 74 11.09 1.62 -14.86
CA GLU A 74 10.16 1.87 -15.96
C GLU A 74 8.72 1.92 -15.48
N THR A 75 8.37 1.00 -14.57
CA THR A 75 7.03 0.96 -14.01
C THR A 75 6.76 2.18 -13.17
N ILE A 76 7.74 2.57 -12.35
CA ILE A 76 7.60 3.77 -11.53
C ILE A 76 7.37 4.99 -12.42
N ALA A 77 8.18 5.14 -13.48
CA ALA A 77 8.05 6.26 -14.39
C ALA A 77 6.72 6.27 -15.13
N TRP A 78 6.27 5.09 -15.56
CA TRP A 78 4.98 4.96 -16.25
C TRP A 78 3.83 5.41 -15.35
N ASN A 79 3.83 4.96 -14.10
CA ASN A 79 2.77 5.33 -13.17
C ASN A 79 2.87 6.80 -12.77
N GLU A 80 4.09 7.30 -12.67
CA GLU A 80 4.30 8.71 -12.32
C GLU A 80 3.74 9.64 -13.40
N ALA A 81 3.92 9.24 -14.66
CA ALA A 81 3.37 10.02 -15.77
C ALA A 81 1.84 10.03 -15.72
N ARG A 82 1.24 9.07 -15.04
CA ARG A 82 -0.22 8.99 -14.89
C ARG A 82 -0.70 9.62 -13.60
N GLY A 83 0.20 10.23 -12.83
CA GLY A 83 -0.18 10.95 -11.62
C GLY A 83 0.02 10.17 -10.32
N TRP A 84 0.57 8.96 -10.39
CA TRP A 84 0.78 8.14 -9.21
C TRP A 84 2.26 8.02 -8.86
N THR A 85 2.63 8.44 -7.65
CA THR A 85 4.00 8.38 -7.16
C THR A 85 4.18 7.15 -6.27
N TYR A 86 5.18 6.34 -6.58
CA TYR A 86 5.48 5.19 -5.73
C TYR A 86 6.01 5.65 -4.37
N VAL A 87 5.52 5.03 -3.31
CA VAL A 87 5.92 5.38 -1.95
C VAL A 87 6.68 4.24 -1.27
N ALA A 88 6.06 3.08 -1.16
CA ALA A 88 6.63 2.00 -0.36
C ALA A 88 5.95 0.67 -0.68
N ARG A 89 6.53 -0.40 -0.17
CA ARG A 89 5.92 -1.72 -0.30
C ARG A 89 5.28 -2.13 1.02
N TYR A 90 4.10 -2.72 0.95
CA TYR A 90 3.42 -3.29 2.11
C TYR A 90 2.91 -4.69 1.76
N GLY A 91 3.57 -5.71 2.31
CA GLY A 91 3.21 -7.09 2.01
C GLY A 91 3.37 -7.39 0.53
N ASP A 92 2.30 -7.88 -0.09
CA ASP A 92 2.29 -8.21 -1.51
C ASP A 92 1.83 -7.04 -2.37
N TYR A 93 1.95 -5.81 -1.86
CA TYR A 93 1.45 -4.64 -2.57
C TYR A 93 2.46 -3.53 -2.61
N TYR A 94 2.46 -2.80 -3.72
CA TYR A 94 3.18 -1.54 -3.83
C TYR A 94 2.20 -0.41 -3.55
N VAL A 95 2.59 0.53 -2.69
CA VAL A 95 1.74 1.64 -2.30
C VAL A 95 2.10 2.86 -3.12
N TYR A 96 1.10 3.45 -3.77
CA TYR A 96 1.26 4.67 -4.56
C TYR A 96 0.41 5.78 -3.99
N ARG A 97 0.80 7.01 -4.27
CA ARG A 97 0.15 8.20 -3.75
C ARG A 97 -0.05 9.21 -4.88
N SER A 98 -1.13 9.99 -4.80
CA SER A 98 -1.40 11.06 -5.75
C SER A 98 -1.98 12.26 -5.04
N GLU A 99 -1.68 13.44 -5.59
CA GLU A 99 -2.31 14.68 -5.12
C GLU A 99 -3.60 14.99 -5.89
N GLU A 100 -3.90 14.21 -6.92
CA GLU A 100 -5.09 14.41 -7.74
C GLU A 100 -6.24 13.62 -7.15
N LEU A 101 -7.19 14.29 -6.54
CA LEU A 101 -8.23 13.63 -5.78
C LEU A 101 -9.21 12.82 -6.63
N LEU A 102 -9.35 13.18 -7.89
CA LEU A 102 -10.26 12.48 -8.80
C LEU A 102 -9.56 11.51 -9.74
N ILE A 103 -8.31 11.20 -9.44
CA ILE A 103 -7.55 10.27 -10.27
C ILE A 103 -8.12 8.86 -10.14
N GLU A 104 -8.06 8.11 -11.24
CA GLU A 104 -8.48 6.72 -11.22
C GLU A 104 -7.37 5.85 -10.59
N ASP A 105 -7.80 4.86 -9.82
CA ASP A 105 -6.86 3.96 -9.17
C ASP A 105 -6.09 3.14 -10.18
N LEU A 106 -4.85 2.83 -9.85
CA LEU A 106 -4.09 1.83 -10.58
C LEU A 106 -4.69 0.46 -10.27
N GLU A 107 -4.61 -0.44 -11.24
CA GLU A 107 -5.18 -1.76 -11.08
C GLU A 107 -4.09 -2.81 -11.04
N THR A 108 -4.31 -3.84 -10.24
CA THR A 108 -3.43 -5.00 -10.25
C THR A 108 -3.69 -5.80 -11.51
N ALA A 109 -2.63 -6.20 -12.22
CA ALA A 109 -2.78 -7.01 -13.42
C ALA A 109 -3.52 -8.30 -13.09
N PRO A 110 -4.41 -8.78 -13.98
CA PRO A 110 -5.20 -9.97 -13.69
C PRO A 110 -4.37 -11.20 -13.35
N ALA A 111 -3.24 -11.40 -14.03
CA ALA A 111 -2.40 -12.56 -13.73
C ALA A 111 -1.80 -12.48 -12.33
N VAL A 112 -1.42 -11.29 -11.92
CA VAL A 112 -0.90 -11.07 -10.55
C VAL A 112 -2.00 -11.30 -9.55
N LEU A 113 -3.18 -10.77 -9.81
CA LEU A 113 -4.32 -10.91 -8.90
C LEU A 113 -4.67 -12.38 -8.72
N ASP A 114 -4.70 -13.15 -9.80
CA ASP A 114 -4.98 -14.57 -9.72
C ASP A 114 -3.97 -15.29 -8.84
N THR A 115 -2.69 -14.97 -9.00
CA THR A 115 -1.64 -15.58 -8.21
C THR A 115 -1.79 -15.24 -6.72
N LEU A 116 -2.06 -13.97 -6.42
CA LEU A 116 -2.24 -13.54 -5.04
C LEU A 116 -3.47 -14.19 -4.41
N MET A 117 -4.57 -14.21 -5.14
CA MET A 117 -5.78 -14.84 -4.63
C MET A 117 -5.58 -16.31 -4.36
N SER A 118 -4.79 -16.98 -5.19
CA SER A 118 -4.46 -18.37 -4.98
C SER A 118 -3.65 -18.55 -3.70
N ARG A 119 -2.68 -17.67 -3.44
CA ARG A 119 -1.92 -17.70 -2.20
C ARG A 119 -2.78 -17.46 -0.98
N TRP A 120 -3.65 -16.44 -1.05
CA TRP A 120 -4.54 -16.12 0.06
C TRP A 120 -5.52 -17.25 0.31
N GLY A 121 -6.03 -17.84 -0.74
CA GLY A 121 -6.92 -18.97 -0.64
C GLY A 121 -6.25 -20.17 0.01
N ALA A 122 -5.00 -20.42 -0.34
CA ALA A 122 -4.26 -21.52 0.27
C ALA A 122 -4.05 -21.27 1.76
N LEU A 123 -3.73 -20.04 2.16
CA LEU A 123 -3.57 -19.70 3.56
C LEU A 123 -4.89 -19.86 4.32
N GLN A 124 -5.96 -19.39 3.76
CA GLN A 124 -7.27 -19.52 4.37
C GLN A 124 -7.72 -20.95 4.37
N GLY A 125 -7.42 -21.67 3.31
CA GLY A 125 -7.75 -23.08 3.21
C GLY A 125 -7.07 -23.89 4.29
N ALA A 126 -5.85 -23.51 4.67
CA ALA A 126 -5.13 -24.19 5.73
C ALA A 126 -5.81 -24.00 7.07
N SER A 127 -6.40 -22.83 7.30
CA SER A 127 -7.03 -22.53 8.58
C SER A 127 -8.54 -22.73 8.55
N LEU A 128 -9.17 -22.57 7.40
CA LEU A 128 -10.61 -22.63 7.28
C LEU A 128 -11.10 -23.68 6.30
N GLY A 129 -10.18 -24.51 5.84
CA GLY A 129 -10.48 -25.43 4.74
C GLY A 129 -11.68 -26.30 4.96
N LEU A 130 -12.01 -26.55 6.18
CA LEU A 130 -13.15 -27.41 6.51
C LEU A 130 -14.48 -26.74 6.25
N SER A 131 -14.49 -25.43 6.25
CA SER A 131 -15.77 -24.71 6.11
C SER A 131 -16.29 -24.71 4.70
N PHE A 132 -15.48 -25.14 3.74
CA PHE A 132 -15.91 -25.14 2.34
C PHE A 132 -16.13 -26.50 1.77
N SER A 133 -16.06 -27.48 2.57
CA SER A 133 -16.24 -28.85 2.08
C SER A 133 -17.63 -29.13 1.65
#